data_b5a7a1adc314e30172165bb10504beb6
#
_entry.id   b5a7a1adc314e30172165bb10504beb6
#
_cell.length_a   1.000
_cell.length_b   1.000
_cell.length_c   1.000
_cell.angle_alpha   90.00
_cell.angle_beta   90.00
_cell.angle_gamma   90.00
#
_symmetry.space_group_name_H-M   'P 1'
#
loop_
_entity.id
_entity.type
_entity.pdbx_description
1 polymer ?
#
loop_
_entity_poly.entity_id
_entity_poly.type
_entity_poly.pdbx_seq_one_letter_code
_entity_poly.pdbx_strand_id
1 'polypeptide(L)'
;MYFRLLFFYIFIIMACNTNESPDNTEVASKNTAVPLRSEIDDKYKWDMSAIYATEDAWEEDLDYVKKLYPGLADFKGKLLSSPDVLLEAIELRNKVNQTLWKLYHYASNSSNADVRNEKFQEMVQRVINTSVKIGETTAYFTPELIEGDYSTLEDFMSQNEYLRTYEKQFKDLFISKPHILSEKEERLLTMAGKITGVANDAYDIMRATDFVWPTFEDENGNKLTMSQGRYGKYTKSTDRRVREDMYEALYVPFKGNINTMSVLMKGNVEGHIFYADARGYDSSLQAKLKGDGISTDVYKNLVNSVNDNLQPLHRWAEMKAKYLGVEKIKPFDTYAPLADSTV
;
A
#
# COMPACT_ATOMS: atom_id res chain seq x y z
N MET A 1 51.32 29.20 9.72
CA MET A 1 50.96 29.59 8.34
C MET A 1 49.48 29.17 8.16
N TYR A 2 48.57 30.11 8.41
CA TYR A 2 47.14 29.90 8.47
C TYR A 2 46.54 29.99 7.08
N PHE A 3 45.86 28.95 6.62
CA PHE A 3 45.01 28.98 5.40
C PHE A 3 43.55 29.13 5.84
N ARG A 4 43.00 30.34 5.69
CA ARG A 4 41.59 30.64 5.84
C ARG A 4 40.84 30.22 4.57
N LEU A 5 39.95 29.21 4.68
CA LEU A 5 38.93 28.92 3.69
C LEU A 5 37.72 29.87 3.90
N LEU A 6 37.55 30.77 2.93
CA LEU A 6 36.34 31.62 2.83
C LEU A 6 35.25 30.80 2.17
N PHE A 7 34.17 30.52 2.89
CA PHE A 7 32.92 30.02 2.32
C PHE A 7 32.15 31.20 1.70
N PHE A 8 32.08 31.23 0.38
CA PHE A 8 31.20 32.14 -0.36
C PHE A 8 29.77 31.55 -0.32
N TYR A 9 28.86 32.20 0.44
CA TYR A 9 27.42 32.00 0.29
C TYR A 9 26.96 32.79 -0.94
N ILE A 10 26.66 32.09 -2.04
CA ILE A 10 25.95 32.68 -3.17
C ILE A 10 24.46 32.62 -2.87
N PHE A 11 23.91 33.76 -2.47
CA PHE A 11 22.47 34.02 -2.46
C PHE A 11 22.05 34.22 -3.93
N ILE A 12 21.43 33.19 -4.54
CA ILE A 12 20.73 33.39 -5.82
C ILE A 12 19.37 33.99 -5.48
N ILE A 13 19.25 35.29 -5.63
CA ILE A 13 17.98 36.00 -5.73
C ILE A 13 17.41 35.65 -7.12
N MET A 14 16.50 34.70 -7.20
CA MET A 14 15.67 34.51 -8.38
C MET A 14 14.68 35.66 -8.45
N ALA A 15 14.97 36.68 -9.25
CA ALA A 15 13.97 37.64 -9.67
C ALA A 15 12.89 36.88 -10.47
N CYS A 16 11.65 36.85 -9.97
CA CYS A 16 10.50 36.46 -10.76
C CYS A 16 10.36 37.43 -11.94
N ASN A 17 10.80 36.99 -13.11
CA ASN A 17 10.44 37.65 -14.34
C ASN A 17 9.05 37.18 -14.71
N THR A 18 8.06 38.03 -14.51
CA THR A 18 6.69 37.85 -15.00
C THR A 18 6.72 38.00 -16.53
N ASN A 19 7.08 36.94 -17.22
CA ASN A 19 6.69 36.83 -18.62
C ASN A 19 5.26 36.26 -18.61
N GLU A 20 4.33 37.12 -18.92
CA GLU A 20 2.97 36.77 -19.30
C GLU A 20 3.05 35.76 -20.45
N SER A 21 2.81 34.48 -20.13
CA SER A 21 2.45 33.49 -21.14
C SER A 21 1.12 33.88 -21.71
N PRO A 22 0.89 33.77 -23.04
CA PRO A 22 -0.41 34.08 -23.60
C PRO A 22 -1.45 33.20 -22.94
N ASP A 23 -2.48 33.86 -22.45
CA ASP A 23 -3.67 33.32 -21.83
C ASP A 23 -4.42 32.42 -22.83
N ASN A 24 -4.05 31.16 -22.92
CA ASN A 24 -4.78 30.08 -23.57
C ASN A 24 -5.56 29.30 -22.52
N THR A 25 -6.26 29.98 -21.65
CA THR A 25 -7.38 29.42 -20.94
C THR A 25 -8.57 29.36 -21.90
N GLU A 26 -8.50 28.43 -22.86
CA GLU A 26 -9.74 27.85 -23.39
C GLU A 26 -10.47 27.27 -22.20
N VAL A 27 -11.60 27.90 -21.84
CA VAL A 27 -12.53 27.46 -20.82
C VAL A 27 -12.95 26.03 -21.19
N ALA A 28 -12.23 25.04 -20.63
CA ALA A 28 -12.64 23.66 -20.73
C ALA A 28 -14.08 23.58 -20.22
N SER A 29 -15.02 23.16 -21.07
CA SER A 29 -16.43 23.05 -20.69
C SER A 29 -16.51 22.20 -19.42
N LYS A 30 -17.43 22.53 -18.50
CA LYS A 30 -17.62 21.80 -17.22
C LYS A 30 -17.71 20.27 -17.36
N ASN A 31 -17.99 19.76 -18.57
CA ASN A 31 -18.12 18.33 -18.87
C ASN A 31 -16.78 17.61 -19.15
N THR A 32 -15.67 18.30 -19.31
CA THR A 32 -14.39 17.68 -19.69
C THR A 32 -13.51 17.36 -18.47
N ALA A 33 -13.56 18.18 -17.42
CA ALA A 33 -12.79 18.00 -16.21
C ALA A 33 -13.30 16.80 -15.38
N VAL A 34 -12.40 16.22 -14.59
CA VAL A 34 -12.79 15.27 -13.54
C VAL A 34 -13.49 16.07 -12.45
N PRO A 35 -14.71 15.67 -12.01
CA PRO A 35 -15.43 16.41 -10.99
C PRO A 35 -14.64 16.48 -9.67
N LEU A 36 -14.72 17.61 -8.99
CA LEU A 36 -14.19 17.74 -7.64
C LEU A 36 -14.99 16.86 -6.68
N ARG A 37 -14.35 16.42 -5.59
CA ARG A 37 -15.05 15.61 -4.58
C ARG A 37 -16.32 16.29 -4.04
N SER A 38 -16.33 17.61 -3.91
CA SER A 38 -17.49 18.39 -3.48
C SER A 38 -18.67 18.35 -4.47
N GLU A 39 -18.39 18.07 -5.74
CA GLU A 39 -19.39 17.98 -6.83
C GLU A 39 -19.95 16.56 -6.98
N ILE A 40 -19.40 15.58 -6.29
CA ILE A 40 -19.87 14.19 -6.31
C ILE A 40 -21.02 14.04 -5.32
N ASP A 41 -22.13 13.44 -5.74
CA ASP A 41 -23.28 13.10 -4.89
C ASP A 41 -22.84 12.19 -3.73
N ASP A 42 -23.33 12.46 -2.51
CA ASP A 42 -22.93 11.74 -1.29
C ASP A 42 -23.21 10.24 -1.36
N LYS A 43 -24.20 9.79 -2.11
CA LYS A 43 -24.47 8.35 -2.35
C LYS A 43 -23.30 7.59 -2.98
N TYR A 44 -22.35 8.29 -3.61
CA TYR A 44 -21.13 7.71 -4.20
C TYR A 44 -19.88 7.93 -3.33
N LYS A 45 -20.05 8.51 -2.14
CA LYS A 45 -18.97 8.72 -1.18
C LYS A 45 -19.02 7.66 -0.10
N TRP A 46 -17.86 7.27 0.41
CA TRP A 46 -17.76 6.41 1.59
C TRP A 46 -18.20 7.17 2.83
N ASP A 47 -19.07 6.55 3.62
CA ASP A 47 -19.47 7.07 4.93
C ASP A 47 -18.45 6.63 5.99
N MET A 48 -17.54 7.52 6.34
CA MET A 48 -16.52 7.27 7.37
C MET A 48 -17.10 7.30 8.79
N SER A 49 -18.32 7.82 8.98
CA SER A 49 -18.97 7.84 10.30
C SER A 49 -19.27 6.44 10.83
N ALA A 50 -19.31 5.42 9.93
CA ALA A 50 -19.42 4.02 10.33
C ALA A 50 -18.17 3.52 11.12
N ILE A 51 -17.00 4.17 10.97
CA ILE A 51 -15.78 3.85 11.72
C ILE A 51 -15.70 4.73 12.97
N TYR A 52 -15.76 6.06 12.78
CA TYR A 52 -15.85 7.06 13.86
C TYR A 52 -16.91 8.09 13.51
N ALA A 53 -17.89 8.26 14.40
CA ALA A 53 -18.96 9.22 14.20
C ALA A 53 -18.47 10.69 14.21
N THR A 54 -17.41 10.96 14.96
CA THR A 54 -16.77 12.27 15.07
C THR A 54 -15.26 12.13 15.15
N GLU A 55 -14.55 13.18 14.82
CA GLU A 55 -13.11 13.24 14.99
C GLU A 55 -12.70 13.28 16.47
N ASP A 56 -13.51 13.86 17.33
CA ASP A 56 -13.28 13.84 18.79
C ASP A 56 -13.23 12.40 19.32
N ALA A 57 -14.12 11.52 18.84
CA ALA A 57 -14.10 10.09 19.20
C ALA A 57 -12.84 9.38 18.68
N TRP A 58 -12.30 9.81 17.54
CA TRP A 58 -11.02 9.33 17.04
C TRP A 58 -9.84 9.81 17.93
N GLU A 59 -9.85 11.09 18.37
CA GLU A 59 -8.83 11.62 19.27
C GLU A 59 -8.86 10.91 20.63
N GLU A 60 -10.04 10.64 21.17
CA GLU A 60 -10.20 9.90 22.43
C GLU A 60 -9.59 8.49 22.33
N ASP A 61 -9.85 7.77 21.23
CA ASP A 61 -9.29 6.44 21.02
C ASP A 61 -7.75 6.50 20.79
N LEU A 62 -7.23 7.54 20.12
CA LEU A 62 -5.78 7.70 19.97
C LEU A 62 -5.10 7.96 21.33
N ASP A 63 -5.69 8.80 22.17
CA ASP A 63 -5.17 9.05 23.51
C ASP A 63 -5.34 7.83 24.43
N TYR A 64 -6.40 7.05 24.24
CA TYR A 64 -6.58 5.77 24.92
C TYR A 64 -5.46 4.78 24.58
N VAL A 65 -5.14 4.60 23.29
CA VAL A 65 -4.04 3.72 22.86
C VAL A 65 -2.71 4.19 23.44
N LYS A 66 -2.44 5.51 23.41
CA LYS A 66 -1.20 6.07 23.98
C LYS A 66 -1.05 5.81 25.48
N LYS A 67 -2.15 5.76 26.23
CA LYS A 67 -2.15 5.42 27.65
C LYS A 67 -2.01 3.92 27.89
N LEU A 68 -2.53 3.10 26.97
CA LEU A 68 -2.66 1.67 27.16
C LEU A 68 -1.37 0.91 26.78
N TYR A 69 -0.75 1.24 25.63
CA TYR A 69 0.37 0.45 25.10
C TYR A 69 1.61 0.40 26.00
N PRO A 70 1.93 1.41 26.85
CA PRO A 70 3.10 1.31 27.71
C PRO A 70 3.04 0.13 28.69
N GLY A 71 1.81 -0.29 29.09
CA GLY A 71 1.61 -1.47 29.93
C GLY A 71 2.08 -2.78 29.30
N LEU A 72 2.29 -2.81 27.98
CA LEU A 72 2.89 -3.98 27.33
C LEU A 72 4.33 -4.23 27.76
N ALA A 73 5.06 -3.21 28.19
CA ALA A 73 6.43 -3.36 28.71
C ALA A 73 6.50 -4.14 30.03
N ASP A 74 5.41 -4.17 30.81
CA ASP A 74 5.36 -4.87 32.12
C ASP A 74 5.42 -6.39 31.99
N PHE A 75 5.12 -6.92 30.79
CA PHE A 75 5.17 -8.35 30.48
C PHE A 75 6.54 -8.84 30.01
N LYS A 76 7.48 -7.93 29.75
CA LYS A 76 8.81 -8.28 29.30
C LYS A 76 9.52 -9.18 30.31
N GLY A 77 10.06 -10.31 29.85
CA GLY A 77 10.70 -11.34 30.67
C GLY A 77 9.72 -12.22 31.45
N LYS A 78 8.40 -12.12 31.16
CA LYS A 78 7.38 -12.84 31.91
C LYS A 78 6.41 -13.65 31.03
N LEU A 79 6.50 -13.58 29.70
CA LEU A 79 5.53 -14.20 28.79
C LEU A 79 5.42 -15.71 28.99
N LEU A 80 6.52 -16.36 29.34
CA LEU A 80 6.57 -17.81 29.59
C LEU A 80 6.48 -18.17 31.09
N SER A 81 6.09 -17.23 31.96
CA SER A 81 5.97 -17.50 33.42
C SER A 81 4.71 -18.28 33.78
N SER A 82 3.60 -18.07 33.09
CA SER A 82 2.35 -18.83 33.23
C SER A 82 1.43 -18.63 32.04
N PRO A 83 0.44 -19.55 31.80
CA PRO A 83 -0.55 -19.41 30.74
C PRO A 83 -1.40 -18.15 30.89
N ASP A 84 -1.73 -17.74 32.11
CA ASP A 84 -2.57 -16.55 32.35
C ASP A 84 -1.82 -15.27 32.04
N VAL A 85 -0.54 -15.17 32.41
CA VAL A 85 0.30 -14.00 32.05
C VAL A 85 0.47 -13.88 30.53
N LEU A 86 0.66 -15.00 29.82
CA LEU A 86 0.73 -15.01 28.37
C LEU A 86 -0.58 -14.54 27.75
N LEU A 87 -1.72 -15.05 28.26
CA LEU A 87 -3.04 -14.64 27.74
C LEU A 87 -3.29 -13.16 27.97
N GLU A 88 -3.03 -12.63 29.17
CA GLU A 88 -3.17 -11.20 29.48
C GLU A 88 -2.33 -10.33 28.54
N ALA A 89 -1.07 -10.72 28.29
CA ALA A 89 -0.19 -9.98 27.39
C ALA A 89 -0.73 -9.97 25.94
N ILE A 90 -1.22 -11.13 25.46
CA ILE A 90 -1.82 -11.27 24.13
C ILE A 90 -3.09 -10.41 24.02
N GLU A 91 -3.98 -10.48 25.02
CA GLU A 91 -5.24 -9.72 25.02
C GLU A 91 -5.00 -8.22 25.06
N LEU A 92 -4.07 -7.74 25.89
CA LEU A 92 -3.67 -6.33 25.91
C LEU A 92 -3.13 -5.90 24.55
N ARG A 93 -2.22 -6.69 23.96
CA ARG A 93 -1.66 -6.41 22.64
C ARG A 93 -2.74 -6.38 21.55
N ASN A 94 -3.68 -7.32 21.58
CA ASN A 94 -4.80 -7.36 20.64
C ASN A 94 -5.67 -6.13 20.77
N LYS A 95 -6.00 -5.72 22.00
CA LYS A 95 -6.80 -4.52 22.27
C LYS A 95 -6.13 -3.26 21.73
N VAL A 96 -4.82 -3.09 21.98
CA VAL A 96 -4.01 -2.00 21.43
C VAL A 96 -4.05 -2.02 19.91
N ASN A 97 -3.79 -3.17 19.29
CA ASN A 97 -3.75 -3.30 17.84
C ASN A 97 -5.11 -3.07 17.18
N GLN A 98 -6.19 -3.62 17.73
CA GLN A 98 -7.55 -3.41 17.18
C GLN A 98 -7.93 -1.93 17.15
N THR A 99 -7.66 -1.21 18.25
CA THR A 99 -7.95 0.23 18.31
C THR A 99 -7.03 1.00 17.35
N LEU A 100 -5.74 0.66 17.29
CA LEU A 100 -4.79 1.26 16.36
C LEU A 100 -5.21 1.07 14.89
N TRP A 101 -5.65 -0.12 14.51
CA TRP A 101 -6.14 -0.42 13.17
C TRP A 101 -7.40 0.35 12.81
N LYS A 102 -8.33 0.49 13.75
CA LYS A 102 -9.54 1.30 13.58
C LYS A 102 -9.18 2.77 13.33
N LEU A 103 -8.25 3.33 14.13
CA LEU A 103 -7.72 4.69 13.96
C LEU A 103 -7.08 4.87 12.57
N TYR A 104 -6.23 3.91 12.16
CA TYR A 104 -5.55 3.94 10.88
C TYR A 104 -6.54 3.90 9.71
N HIS A 105 -7.51 3.00 9.73
CA HIS A 105 -8.48 2.87 8.64
C HIS A 105 -9.33 4.11 8.46
N TYR A 106 -9.76 4.75 9.55
CA TYR A 106 -10.47 6.02 9.45
C TYR A 106 -9.61 7.11 8.80
N ALA A 107 -8.42 7.35 9.32
CA ALA A 107 -7.51 8.38 8.84
C ALA A 107 -7.07 8.12 7.39
N SER A 108 -6.65 6.89 7.08
CA SER A 108 -6.16 6.49 5.76
C SER A 108 -7.25 6.56 4.69
N ASN A 109 -8.45 6.03 4.96
CA ASN A 109 -9.55 6.10 4.00
C ASN A 109 -10.03 7.53 3.78
N SER A 110 -10.05 8.35 4.83
CA SER A 110 -10.39 9.78 4.73
C SER A 110 -9.34 10.55 3.92
N SER A 111 -8.05 10.27 4.13
CA SER A 111 -6.94 10.82 3.33
C SER A 111 -7.00 10.36 1.88
N ASN A 112 -7.25 9.08 1.62
CA ASN A 112 -7.39 8.53 0.26
C ASN A 112 -8.59 9.09 -0.50
N ALA A 113 -9.61 9.56 0.22
CA ALA A 113 -10.77 10.21 -0.38
C ALA A 113 -10.42 11.59 -0.98
N ASP A 114 -9.50 12.33 -0.38
CA ASP A 114 -8.86 13.53 -0.95
C ASP A 114 -7.45 13.68 -0.36
N VAL A 115 -6.46 13.25 -1.12
CA VAL A 115 -5.03 13.26 -0.71
C VAL A 115 -4.47 14.67 -0.50
N ARG A 116 -5.20 15.73 -0.89
CA ARG A 116 -4.81 17.12 -0.63
C ARG A 116 -5.26 17.63 0.73
N ASN A 117 -6.04 16.83 1.46
CA ASN A 117 -6.50 17.19 2.80
C ASN A 117 -5.39 16.93 3.82
N GLU A 118 -4.66 17.99 4.16
CA GLU A 118 -3.52 17.95 5.08
C GLU A 118 -3.88 17.40 6.47
N LYS A 119 -5.11 17.67 6.95
CA LYS A 119 -5.59 17.18 8.24
C LYS A 119 -5.59 15.66 8.32
N PHE A 120 -6.17 14.99 7.32
CA PHE A 120 -6.19 13.53 7.33
C PHE A 120 -4.81 12.92 7.09
N GLN A 121 -3.95 13.59 6.32
CA GLN A 121 -2.55 13.18 6.21
C GLN A 121 -1.83 13.27 7.57
N GLU A 122 -2.04 14.34 8.34
CA GLU A 122 -1.50 14.48 9.70
C GLU A 122 -2.00 13.35 10.60
N MET A 123 -3.31 13.05 10.57
CA MET A 123 -3.91 11.97 11.36
C MET A 123 -3.26 10.61 11.02
N VAL A 124 -3.03 10.31 9.75
CA VAL A 124 -2.29 9.10 9.32
C VAL A 124 -0.89 9.06 9.93
N GLN A 125 -0.14 10.16 9.84
CA GLN A 125 1.22 10.22 10.39
C GLN A 125 1.25 10.04 11.91
N ARG A 126 0.27 10.58 12.63
CA ARG A 126 0.13 10.40 14.09
C ARG A 126 -0.10 8.93 14.46
N VAL A 127 -0.92 8.21 13.71
CA VAL A 127 -1.14 6.77 13.91
C VAL A 127 0.12 5.98 13.59
N ILE A 128 0.78 6.25 12.46
CA ILE A 128 2.04 5.59 12.08
C ILE A 128 3.11 5.80 13.16
N ASN A 129 3.27 7.03 13.66
CA ASN A 129 4.22 7.33 14.73
C ASN A 129 3.89 6.57 16.03
N THR A 130 2.60 6.41 16.35
CA THR A 130 2.16 5.63 17.51
C THR A 130 2.42 4.14 17.29
N SER A 131 2.16 3.62 16.09
CA SER A 131 2.46 2.23 15.72
C SER A 131 3.94 1.89 15.87
N VAL A 132 4.83 2.79 15.46
CA VAL A 132 6.28 2.58 15.65
C VAL A 132 6.64 2.45 17.12
N LYS A 133 6.11 3.34 17.99
CA LYS A 133 6.34 3.26 19.44
C LYS A 133 5.81 1.97 20.05
N ILE A 134 4.64 1.49 19.60
CA ILE A 134 4.08 0.21 20.02
C ILE A 134 5.01 -0.93 19.58
N GLY A 135 5.47 -0.91 18.30
CA GLY A 135 6.43 -1.89 17.79
C GLY A 135 7.74 -1.93 18.57
N GLU A 136 8.29 -0.75 18.90
CA GLU A 136 9.48 -0.66 19.76
C GLU A 136 9.26 -1.24 21.17
N THR A 137 8.07 -0.96 21.76
CA THR A 137 7.70 -1.44 23.09
C THR A 137 7.51 -2.96 23.11
N THR A 138 7.00 -3.54 22.01
CA THR A 138 6.67 -4.97 21.90
C THR A 138 7.72 -5.78 21.16
N ALA A 139 8.89 -5.20 20.81
CA ALA A 139 9.94 -5.88 20.04
C ALA A 139 10.49 -7.15 20.75
N TYR A 140 10.37 -7.20 22.06
CA TYR A 140 10.75 -8.37 22.88
C TYR A 140 9.80 -9.57 22.73
N PHE A 141 8.55 -9.32 22.34
CA PHE A 141 7.45 -10.29 22.47
C PHE A 141 7.69 -11.58 21.68
N THR A 142 8.06 -11.44 20.43
CA THR A 142 8.35 -12.56 19.54
C THR A 142 9.63 -13.29 19.92
N PRO A 143 10.78 -12.62 20.12
CA PRO A 143 12.00 -13.28 20.60
C PRO A 143 11.80 -14.06 21.90
N GLU A 144 11.10 -13.48 22.88
CA GLU A 144 10.87 -14.14 24.17
C GLU A 144 10.00 -15.40 24.05
N LEU A 145 8.95 -15.36 23.22
CA LEU A 145 8.11 -16.55 22.99
C LEU A 145 8.88 -17.73 22.40
N ILE A 146 9.89 -17.47 21.57
CA ILE A 146 10.70 -18.50 20.92
C ILE A 146 11.93 -18.91 21.71
N GLU A 147 12.23 -18.24 22.84
CA GLU A 147 13.28 -18.72 23.78
C GLU A 147 12.91 -20.07 24.36
N GLY A 148 11.62 -20.30 24.59
CA GLY A 148 11.10 -21.61 25.00
C GLY A 148 11.01 -22.61 23.86
N ASP A 149 10.67 -23.84 24.23
CA ASP A 149 10.27 -24.88 23.29
C ASP A 149 8.78 -24.77 22.96
N TYR A 150 8.37 -25.25 21.79
CA TYR A 150 6.97 -25.26 21.41
C TYR A 150 6.09 -26.04 22.40
N SER A 151 6.65 -27.11 23.03
CA SER A 151 5.98 -27.87 24.07
C SER A 151 5.51 -27.04 25.28
N THR A 152 6.23 -25.96 25.64
CA THR A 152 5.81 -25.03 26.69
C THR A 152 4.49 -24.35 26.32
N LEU A 153 4.32 -23.96 25.07
CA LEU A 153 3.06 -23.37 24.60
C LEU A 153 1.95 -24.42 24.47
N GLU A 154 2.27 -25.67 24.12
CA GLU A 154 1.32 -26.80 24.14
C GLU A 154 0.81 -27.04 25.56
N ASP A 155 1.69 -27.06 26.55
CA ASP A 155 1.32 -27.18 27.96
C ASP A 155 0.44 -26.00 28.41
N PHE A 156 0.76 -24.77 28.02
CA PHE A 156 -0.05 -23.59 28.33
C PHE A 156 -1.44 -23.68 27.69
N MET A 157 -1.54 -24.11 26.43
CA MET A 157 -2.81 -24.34 25.74
C MET A 157 -3.61 -25.47 26.36
N SER A 158 -2.97 -26.46 27.02
CA SER A 158 -3.68 -27.52 27.76
C SER A 158 -4.28 -27.03 29.06
N GLN A 159 -3.67 -26.03 29.70
CA GLN A 159 -4.08 -25.43 30.97
C GLN A 159 -5.08 -24.29 30.79
N ASN A 160 -5.04 -23.60 29.64
CA ASN A 160 -5.92 -22.47 29.32
C ASN A 160 -6.45 -22.60 27.89
N GLU A 161 -7.74 -22.94 27.74
CA GLU A 161 -8.36 -23.19 26.44
C GLU A 161 -8.43 -21.94 25.54
N TYR A 162 -8.45 -20.72 26.11
CA TYR A 162 -8.42 -19.49 25.32
C TYR A 162 -7.13 -19.34 24.53
N LEU A 163 -6.00 -19.85 25.03
CA LEU A 163 -4.74 -19.89 24.30
C LEU A 163 -4.78 -20.79 23.05
N ARG A 164 -5.68 -21.78 22.99
CA ARG A 164 -5.85 -22.63 21.78
C ARG A 164 -6.30 -21.84 20.56
N THR A 165 -6.98 -20.72 20.75
CA THR A 165 -7.36 -19.85 19.63
C THR A 165 -6.15 -19.30 18.90
N TYR A 166 -4.98 -19.29 19.54
CA TYR A 166 -3.68 -18.83 19.01
C TYR A 166 -2.75 -19.96 18.54
N GLU A 167 -3.22 -21.23 18.57
CA GLU A 167 -2.39 -22.40 18.22
C GLU A 167 -1.72 -22.25 16.85
N LYS A 168 -2.48 -21.84 15.83
CA LYS A 168 -1.90 -21.61 14.49
C LYS A 168 -0.82 -20.55 14.51
N GLN A 169 -1.04 -19.44 15.20
CA GLN A 169 -0.08 -18.34 15.30
C GLN A 169 1.20 -18.78 16.01
N PHE A 170 1.11 -19.60 17.07
CA PHE A 170 2.25 -20.18 17.74
C PHE A 170 3.03 -21.13 16.83
N LYS A 171 2.34 -22.01 16.07
CA LYS A 171 2.98 -22.89 15.09
C LYS A 171 3.72 -22.10 14.02
N ASP A 172 3.07 -21.08 13.42
CA ASP A 172 3.66 -20.22 12.40
C ASP A 172 4.89 -19.47 12.94
N LEU A 173 4.83 -19.03 14.21
CA LEU A 173 5.93 -18.39 14.91
C LEU A 173 7.16 -19.30 14.99
N PHE A 174 6.99 -20.55 15.43
CA PHE A 174 8.09 -21.51 15.53
C PHE A 174 8.64 -21.96 14.17
N ILE A 175 7.80 -22.05 13.15
CA ILE A 175 8.23 -22.23 11.75
C ILE A 175 9.11 -21.06 11.29
N SER A 176 8.82 -19.86 11.77
CA SER A 176 9.55 -18.64 11.43
C SER A 176 10.78 -18.39 12.33
N LYS A 177 10.95 -19.18 13.40
CA LYS A 177 12.04 -19.03 14.39
C LYS A 177 13.44 -18.81 13.79
N PRO A 178 13.86 -19.51 12.69
CA PRO A 178 15.16 -19.29 12.08
C PRO A 178 15.38 -17.88 11.51
N HIS A 179 14.28 -17.12 11.31
CA HIS A 179 14.27 -15.78 10.69
C HIS A 179 13.89 -14.68 11.68
N ILE A 180 13.75 -15.00 12.96
CA ILE A 180 13.47 -14.06 14.02
C ILE A 180 14.79 -13.64 14.64
N LEU A 181 14.97 -12.33 14.75
CA LEU A 181 16.21 -11.72 15.22
C LEU A 181 16.12 -11.38 16.72
N SER A 182 17.25 -10.92 17.28
CA SER A 182 17.26 -10.42 18.66
C SER A 182 16.35 -9.20 18.82
N GLU A 183 15.91 -8.92 20.05
CA GLU A 183 15.08 -7.75 20.37
C GLU A 183 15.65 -6.44 19.80
N LYS A 184 16.97 -6.25 19.90
CA LYS A 184 17.62 -5.04 19.40
C LYS A 184 17.56 -4.92 17.89
N GLU A 185 17.74 -6.01 17.18
CA GLU A 185 17.65 -6.06 15.72
C GLU A 185 16.20 -5.90 15.23
N GLU A 186 15.23 -6.58 15.87
CA GLU A 186 13.81 -6.41 15.57
C GLU A 186 13.36 -4.96 15.76
N ARG A 187 13.83 -4.31 16.82
CA ARG A 187 13.57 -2.89 17.05
C ARG A 187 14.17 -2.01 15.95
N LEU A 188 15.41 -2.27 15.53
CA LEU A 188 16.04 -1.54 14.42
C LEU A 188 15.27 -1.72 13.10
N LEU A 189 14.84 -2.96 12.78
CA LEU A 189 14.06 -3.23 11.58
C LEU A 189 12.69 -2.53 11.63
N THR A 190 12.05 -2.48 12.80
CA THR A 190 10.80 -1.71 12.98
C THR A 190 11.00 -0.23 12.67
N MET A 191 12.11 0.36 13.15
CA MET A 191 12.44 1.76 12.85
C MET A 191 12.77 1.99 11.37
N ALA A 192 13.43 1.04 10.71
CA ALA A 192 13.78 1.09 9.29
C ALA A 192 12.54 1.15 8.37
N GLY A 193 11.39 0.66 8.83
CA GLY A 193 10.13 0.70 8.09
C GLY A 193 9.72 2.10 7.59
N LYS A 194 10.06 3.14 8.36
CA LYS A 194 9.81 4.53 7.96
C LYS A 194 10.65 4.97 6.75
N ILE A 195 11.86 4.43 6.62
CA ILE A 195 12.79 4.78 5.55
C ILE A 195 12.45 3.99 4.29
N THR A 196 12.17 2.71 4.45
CA THR A 196 11.87 1.81 3.32
C THR A 196 10.50 2.06 2.69
N GLY A 197 9.56 2.74 3.39
CA GLY A 197 8.24 3.12 2.89
C GLY A 197 8.26 4.34 1.95
N VAL A 198 9.27 5.21 2.04
CA VAL A 198 9.32 6.51 1.32
C VAL A 198 9.13 6.37 -0.20
N ALA A 199 9.66 5.30 -0.81
CA ALA A 199 9.54 5.10 -2.25
C ALA A 199 8.07 4.87 -2.68
N ASN A 200 7.29 4.14 -1.88
CA ASN A 200 5.86 3.93 -2.12
C ASN A 200 5.07 5.22 -1.91
N ASP A 201 5.33 5.93 -0.82
CA ASP A 201 4.64 7.19 -0.51
C ASP A 201 4.86 8.21 -1.62
N ALA A 202 6.10 8.35 -2.10
CA ALA A 202 6.45 9.25 -3.20
C ALA A 202 5.76 8.85 -4.52
N TYR A 203 5.68 7.55 -4.81
CA TYR A 203 4.94 7.04 -5.98
C TYR A 203 3.45 7.37 -5.90
N ASP A 204 2.83 7.17 -4.75
CA ASP A 204 1.39 7.40 -4.56
C ASP A 204 1.06 8.89 -4.68
N ILE A 205 1.86 9.77 -4.09
CA ILE A 205 1.69 11.23 -4.22
C ILE A 205 1.87 11.64 -5.69
N MET A 206 2.95 11.23 -6.35
CA MET A 206 3.22 11.56 -7.75
C MET A 206 2.06 11.15 -8.65
N ARG A 207 1.51 9.94 -8.46
CA ARG A 207 0.39 9.44 -9.26
C ARG A 207 -0.92 10.17 -8.97
N ALA A 208 -1.14 10.56 -7.71
CA ALA A 208 -2.40 11.18 -7.28
C ALA A 208 -2.46 12.69 -7.58
N THR A 209 -1.31 13.39 -7.52
CA THR A 209 -1.27 14.86 -7.56
C THR A 209 -0.45 15.43 -8.71
N ASP A 210 0.69 14.82 -9.05
CA ASP A 210 1.65 15.43 -9.98
C ASP A 210 1.43 15.00 -11.43
N PHE A 211 0.69 13.91 -11.67
CA PHE A 211 0.38 13.46 -13.02
C PHE A 211 -0.52 14.45 -13.74
N VAL A 212 -0.01 15.00 -14.84
CA VAL A 212 -0.80 15.81 -15.78
C VAL A 212 -1.47 14.85 -16.78
N TRP A 213 -2.77 14.66 -16.61
CA TRP A 213 -3.55 13.77 -17.45
C TRP A 213 -3.94 14.47 -18.76
N PRO A 214 -3.64 13.88 -19.95
CA PRO A 214 -4.07 14.42 -21.21
C PRO A 214 -5.57 14.25 -21.42
N THR A 215 -6.11 14.86 -22.47
CA THR A 215 -7.46 14.65 -22.95
C THR A 215 -7.49 13.59 -24.05
N PHE A 216 -8.65 12.91 -24.18
CA PHE A 216 -9.00 12.04 -25.29
C PHE A 216 -10.44 12.37 -25.75
N GLU A 217 -10.86 11.89 -26.93
CA GLU A 217 -12.21 12.08 -27.44
C GLU A 217 -13.03 10.81 -27.30
N ASP A 218 -14.26 10.93 -26.76
CA ASP A 218 -15.21 9.81 -26.67
C ASP A 218 -15.88 9.50 -28.03
N GLU A 219 -16.85 8.58 -28.05
CA GLU A 219 -17.60 8.17 -29.24
C GLU A 219 -18.40 9.31 -29.87
N ASN A 220 -18.73 10.34 -29.08
CA ASN A 220 -19.52 11.50 -29.51
C ASN A 220 -18.68 12.73 -29.88
N GLY A 221 -17.33 12.59 -29.85
CA GLY A 221 -16.40 13.69 -30.08
C GLY A 221 -16.21 14.63 -28.90
N ASN A 222 -16.69 14.25 -27.70
CA ASN A 222 -16.46 15.06 -26.50
C ASN A 222 -15.02 14.88 -26.02
N LYS A 223 -14.32 16.00 -25.78
CA LYS A 223 -12.99 15.98 -25.18
C LYS A 223 -13.12 15.74 -23.67
N LEU A 224 -12.47 14.71 -23.17
CA LEU A 224 -12.50 14.29 -21.76
C LEU A 224 -11.08 14.20 -21.20
N THR A 225 -10.85 14.78 -20.02
CA THR A 225 -9.59 14.58 -19.31
C THR A 225 -9.48 13.14 -18.86
N MET A 226 -8.34 12.50 -19.10
CA MET A 226 -8.05 11.14 -18.66
C MET A 226 -8.12 11.02 -17.14
N SER A 227 -8.61 9.89 -16.65
CA SER A 227 -8.53 9.46 -15.24
C SER A 227 -8.66 7.96 -15.17
N GLN A 228 -8.23 7.35 -14.06
CA GLN A 228 -8.34 5.90 -13.88
C GLN A 228 -9.79 5.40 -13.94
N GLY A 229 -10.75 6.16 -13.39
CA GLY A 229 -12.16 5.83 -13.49
C GLY A 229 -12.67 5.86 -14.95
N ARG A 230 -12.27 6.86 -15.72
CA ARG A 230 -12.58 6.94 -17.17
C ARG A 230 -11.91 5.82 -17.95
N TYR A 231 -10.67 5.44 -17.60
CA TYR A 231 -10.03 4.26 -18.20
C TYR A 231 -10.93 3.02 -18.07
N GLY A 232 -11.37 2.69 -16.87
CA GLY A 232 -12.23 1.51 -16.61
C GLY A 232 -13.55 1.54 -17.40
N LYS A 233 -14.12 2.72 -17.64
CA LYS A 233 -15.32 2.90 -18.46
C LYS A 233 -15.04 2.68 -19.94
N TYR A 234 -14.06 3.40 -20.48
CA TYR A 234 -13.83 3.47 -21.94
C TYR A 234 -12.99 2.31 -22.51
N THR A 235 -12.37 1.48 -21.67
CA THR A 235 -11.81 0.17 -22.11
C THR A 235 -12.89 -0.76 -22.70
N LYS A 236 -14.17 -0.52 -22.35
CA LYS A 236 -15.33 -1.28 -22.81
C LYS A 236 -16.08 -0.60 -23.96
N SER A 237 -15.56 0.50 -24.50
CA SER A 237 -16.14 1.17 -25.66
C SER A 237 -16.19 0.22 -26.86
N THR A 238 -17.28 0.30 -27.64
CA THR A 238 -17.39 -0.42 -28.92
C THR A 238 -16.51 0.21 -29.98
N ASP A 239 -16.24 1.53 -29.89
CA ASP A 239 -15.32 2.23 -30.79
C ASP A 239 -13.85 1.92 -30.44
N ARG A 240 -13.15 1.28 -31.38
CA ARG A 240 -11.75 0.89 -31.20
C ARG A 240 -10.83 2.10 -31.06
N ARG A 241 -11.11 3.20 -31.80
CA ARG A 241 -10.36 4.44 -31.71
C ARG A 241 -10.40 4.99 -30.28
N VAL A 242 -11.58 5.05 -29.67
CA VAL A 242 -11.73 5.50 -28.28
C VAL A 242 -10.93 4.67 -27.31
N ARG A 243 -10.92 3.33 -27.47
CA ARG A 243 -10.12 2.46 -26.62
C ARG A 243 -8.62 2.71 -26.80
N GLU A 244 -8.16 2.93 -28.02
CA GLU A 244 -6.75 3.21 -28.34
C GLU A 244 -6.32 4.57 -27.80
N ASP A 245 -7.05 5.64 -28.12
CA ASP A 245 -6.76 7.00 -27.65
C ASP A 245 -6.70 7.08 -26.13
N MET A 246 -7.68 6.46 -25.45
CA MET A 246 -7.73 6.40 -24.00
C MET A 246 -6.55 5.59 -23.41
N TYR A 247 -6.18 4.47 -24.03
CA TYR A 247 -5.04 3.66 -23.63
C TYR A 247 -3.72 4.46 -23.77
N GLU A 248 -3.51 5.13 -24.89
CA GLU A 248 -2.35 5.98 -25.11
C GLU A 248 -2.30 7.12 -24.07
N ALA A 249 -3.44 7.80 -23.85
CA ALA A 249 -3.57 8.86 -22.88
C ALA A 249 -3.23 8.41 -21.45
N LEU A 250 -3.57 7.18 -21.06
CA LEU A 250 -3.20 6.62 -19.75
C LEU A 250 -1.69 6.58 -19.53
N TYR A 251 -0.92 6.19 -20.56
CA TYR A 251 0.53 5.99 -20.40
C TYR A 251 1.36 7.25 -20.57
N VAL A 252 0.79 8.40 -21.00
CA VAL A 252 1.53 9.65 -21.16
C VAL A 252 2.27 10.07 -19.88
N PRO A 253 1.61 10.22 -18.71
CA PRO A 253 2.32 10.66 -17.51
C PRO A 253 3.31 9.60 -16.99
N PHE A 254 3.03 8.30 -17.19
CA PHE A 254 3.99 7.24 -16.85
C PHE A 254 5.25 7.31 -17.69
N LYS A 255 5.13 7.48 -19.01
CA LYS A 255 6.28 7.66 -19.91
C LYS A 255 7.08 8.91 -19.58
N GLY A 256 6.39 10.02 -19.26
CA GLY A 256 7.02 11.28 -18.87
C GLY A 256 7.83 11.21 -17.57
N ASN A 257 7.47 10.30 -16.66
CA ASN A 257 8.11 10.13 -15.34
C ASN A 257 8.90 8.83 -15.21
N ILE A 258 9.22 8.14 -16.32
CA ILE A 258 9.80 6.79 -16.30
C ILE A 258 11.08 6.68 -15.48
N ASN A 259 11.97 7.69 -15.54
CA ASN A 259 13.24 7.70 -14.80
C ASN A 259 12.99 7.77 -13.28
N THR A 260 12.11 8.67 -12.84
CA THR A 260 11.73 8.80 -11.42
C THR A 260 11.10 7.52 -10.92
N MET A 261 10.13 6.97 -11.67
CA MET A 261 9.45 5.72 -11.33
C MET A 261 10.42 4.54 -11.24
N SER A 262 11.43 4.49 -12.13
CA SER A 262 12.46 3.44 -12.09
C SER A 262 13.29 3.52 -10.80
N VAL A 263 13.62 4.72 -10.32
CA VAL A 263 14.35 4.91 -9.06
C VAL A 263 13.47 4.53 -7.87
N LEU A 264 12.19 4.93 -7.87
CA LEU A 264 11.23 4.56 -6.81
C LEU A 264 11.01 3.04 -6.76
N MET A 265 10.85 2.39 -7.92
CA MET A 265 10.74 0.93 -8.01
C MET A 265 11.99 0.24 -7.46
N LYS A 266 13.18 0.74 -7.84
CA LYS A 266 14.45 0.24 -7.29
C LYS A 266 14.47 0.38 -5.77
N GLY A 267 14.11 1.54 -5.23
CA GLY A 267 14.09 1.77 -3.78
C GLY A 267 13.14 0.82 -3.04
N ASN A 268 11.97 0.53 -3.61
CA ASN A 268 11.03 -0.45 -3.07
C ASN A 268 11.62 -1.87 -3.08
N VAL A 269 12.21 -2.30 -4.19
CA VAL A 269 12.85 -3.63 -4.32
C VAL A 269 14.02 -3.77 -3.34
N GLU A 270 14.88 -2.76 -3.23
CA GLU A 270 16.01 -2.75 -2.27
C GLU A 270 15.52 -2.85 -0.82
N GLY A 271 14.39 -2.21 -0.49
CA GLY A 271 13.74 -2.36 0.82
C GLY A 271 13.34 -3.82 1.12
N HIS A 272 12.73 -4.50 0.14
CA HIS A 272 12.38 -5.92 0.29
C HIS A 272 13.61 -6.82 0.40
N ILE A 273 14.66 -6.55 -0.38
CA ILE A 273 15.93 -7.27 -0.30
C ILE A 273 16.57 -7.08 1.07
N PHE A 274 16.63 -5.83 1.55
CA PHE A 274 17.18 -5.51 2.87
C PHE A 274 16.51 -6.32 4.00
N TYR A 275 15.16 -6.39 4.02
CA TYR A 275 14.47 -7.17 5.05
C TYR A 275 14.68 -8.69 4.89
N ALA A 276 14.76 -9.19 3.66
CA ALA A 276 15.02 -10.60 3.42
C ALA A 276 16.44 -10.99 3.89
N ASP A 277 17.44 -10.20 3.51
CA ASP A 277 18.85 -10.42 3.89
C ASP A 277 19.05 -10.29 5.40
N ALA A 278 18.48 -9.24 6.01
CA ALA A 278 18.58 -9.03 7.45
C ALA A 278 18.01 -10.19 8.27
N ARG A 279 17.00 -10.89 7.75
CA ARG A 279 16.37 -12.05 8.39
C ARG A 279 16.91 -13.39 7.91
N GLY A 280 17.93 -13.41 7.06
CA GLY A 280 18.59 -14.64 6.59
C GLY A 280 17.70 -15.48 5.66
N TYR A 281 16.85 -14.84 4.85
CA TYR A 281 16.13 -15.51 3.77
C TYR A 281 16.98 -15.58 2.50
N ASP A 282 16.82 -16.65 1.71
CA ASP A 282 17.53 -16.83 0.45
C ASP A 282 17.10 -15.81 -0.63
N SER A 283 15.89 -15.24 -0.48
CA SER A 283 15.35 -14.24 -1.40
C SER A 283 14.14 -13.52 -0.80
N SER A 284 13.81 -12.34 -1.35
CA SER A 284 12.59 -11.61 -1.02
C SER A 284 11.32 -12.43 -1.33
N LEU A 285 11.35 -13.28 -2.38
CA LEU A 285 10.26 -14.21 -2.69
C LEU A 285 10.04 -15.22 -1.56
N GLN A 286 11.11 -15.84 -1.08
CA GLN A 286 11.05 -16.77 0.05
C GLN A 286 10.53 -16.07 1.30
N ALA A 287 11.06 -14.89 1.61
CA ALA A 287 10.63 -14.10 2.77
C ALA A 287 9.12 -13.80 2.73
N LYS A 288 8.59 -13.42 1.56
CA LYS A 288 7.17 -13.12 1.38
C LYS A 288 6.29 -14.36 1.52
N LEU A 289 6.64 -15.45 0.87
CA LEU A 289 5.84 -16.68 0.84
C LEU A 289 5.87 -17.44 2.15
N LYS A 290 6.99 -17.38 2.88
CA LYS A 290 7.18 -18.08 4.15
C LYS A 290 6.17 -17.59 5.21
N GLY A 291 5.88 -16.29 5.24
CA GLY A 291 4.88 -15.71 6.13
C GLY A 291 3.47 -16.29 5.93
N ASP A 292 3.15 -16.73 4.72
CA ASP A 292 1.88 -17.37 4.37
C ASP A 292 1.95 -18.92 4.42
N GLY A 293 3.09 -19.48 4.84
CA GLY A 293 3.33 -20.93 4.88
C GLY A 293 3.47 -21.57 3.48
N ILE A 294 3.78 -20.80 2.45
CA ILE A 294 3.85 -21.25 1.06
C ILE A 294 5.33 -21.45 0.66
N SER A 295 5.65 -22.59 0.06
CA SER A 295 7.00 -22.80 -0.49
C SER A 295 7.18 -22.06 -1.83
N THR A 296 8.44 -21.70 -2.12
CA THR A 296 8.79 -21.11 -3.44
C THR A 296 8.50 -22.04 -4.60
N ASP A 297 8.41 -23.35 -4.37
CA ASP A 297 8.10 -24.33 -5.41
C ASP A 297 6.64 -24.27 -5.85
N VAL A 298 5.72 -23.93 -4.92
CA VAL A 298 4.31 -23.68 -5.29
C VAL A 298 4.23 -22.50 -6.27
N TYR A 299 4.95 -21.43 -5.99
CA TYR A 299 5.01 -20.28 -6.89
C TYR A 299 5.60 -20.63 -8.26
N LYS A 300 6.75 -21.31 -8.28
CA LYS A 300 7.39 -21.76 -9.51
C LYS A 300 6.48 -22.68 -10.31
N ASN A 301 5.83 -23.64 -9.63
CA ASN A 301 4.88 -24.55 -10.26
C ASN A 301 3.68 -23.82 -10.85
N LEU A 302 3.14 -22.79 -10.16
CA LEU A 302 2.08 -21.94 -10.71
C LEU A 302 2.52 -21.26 -12.01
N VAL A 303 3.72 -20.63 -12.01
CA VAL A 303 4.28 -19.97 -13.20
C VAL A 303 4.45 -20.97 -14.35
N ASN A 304 5.03 -22.14 -14.09
CA ASN A 304 5.23 -23.18 -15.09
C ASN A 304 3.88 -23.69 -15.61
N SER A 305 2.92 -23.99 -14.73
CA SER A 305 1.60 -24.48 -15.12
C SER A 305 0.85 -23.46 -15.98
N VAL A 306 0.95 -22.17 -15.71
CA VAL A 306 0.37 -21.12 -16.56
C VAL A 306 1.06 -21.09 -17.92
N ASN A 307 2.40 -21.10 -17.96
CA ASN A 307 3.17 -21.07 -19.20
C ASN A 307 2.89 -22.30 -20.09
N ASP A 308 2.78 -23.46 -19.49
CA ASP A 308 2.49 -24.72 -20.20
C ASP A 308 1.05 -24.78 -20.77
N ASN A 309 0.16 -23.90 -20.24
CA ASN A 309 -1.25 -23.88 -20.61
C ASN A 309 -1.68 -22.53 -21.25
N LEU A 310 -0.79 -21.81 -21.93
CA LEU A 310 -1.12 -20.55 -22.62
C LEU A 310 -1.98 -20.75 -23.89
N GLN A 311 -2.05 -21.95 -24.45
CA GLN A 311 -2.79 -22.24 -25.69
C GLN A 311 -4.26 -21.78 -25.66
N PRO A 312 -5.05 -22.02 -24.60
CA PRO A 312 -6.42 -21.54 -24.53
C PRO A 312 -6.50 -20.00 -24.59
N LEU A 313 -5.55 -19.30 -23.97
CA LEU A 313 -5.46 -17.84 -24.01
C LEU A 313 -5.12 -17.34 -25.42
N HIS A 314 -4.20 -18.00 -26.11
CA HIS A 314 -3.85 -17.66 -27.49
C HIS A 314 -5.06 -17.85 -28.41
N ARG A 315 -5.78 -18.98 -28.33
CA ARG A 315 -7.01 -19.22 -29.08
C ARG A 315 -8.09 -18.18 -28.77
N TRP A 316 -8.25 -17.81 -27.52
CA TRP A 316 -9.16 -16.74 -27.14
C TRP A 316 -8.76 -15.41 -27.82
N ALA A 317 -7.48 -15.06 -27.82
CA ALA A 317 -6.98 -13.86 -28.46
C ALA A 317 -7.22 -13.85 -29.98
N GLU A 318 -7.01 -15.00 -30.67
CA GLU A 318 -7.30 -15.19 -32.11
C GLU A 318 -8.79 -15.07 -32.40
N MET A 319 -9.64 -15.71 -31.61
CA MET A 319 -11.09 -15.61 -31.73
C MET A 319 -11.56 -14.17 -31.55
N LYS A 320 -11.01 -13.49 -30.54
CA LYS A 320 -11.34 -12.09 -30.28
C LYS A 320 -10.89 -11.17 -31.42
N ALA A 321 -9.69 -11.37 -31.97
CA ALA A 321 -9.20 -10.65 -33.12
C ALA A 321 -10.15 -10.81 -34.32
N LYS A 322 -10.55 -12.06 -34.62
CA LYS A 322 -11.50 -12.38 -35.69
C LYS A 322 -12.86 -11.70 -35.47
N TYR A 323 -13.38 -11.73 -34.24
CA TYR A 323 -14.65 -11.09 -33.90
C TYR A 323 -14.59 -9.58 -34.09
N LEU A 324 -13.49 -8.94 -33.68
CA LEU A 324 -13.28 -7.49 -33.80
C LEU A 324 -12.85 -7.06 -35.22
N GLY A 325 -12.63 -7.99 -36.15
CA GLY A 325 -12.20 -7.68 -37.51
C GLY A 325 -10.78 -7.10 -37.60
N VAL A 326 -9.90 -7.47 -36.66
CA VAL A 326 -8.49 -7.02 -36.60
C VAL A 326 -7.54 -8.19 -36.82
N GLU A 327 -6.36 -7.92 -37.37
CA GLU A 327 -5.34 -8.94 -37.56
C GLU A 327 -4.86 -9.53 -36.23
N LYS A 328 -4.63 -8.67 -35.23
CA LYS A 328 -4.18 -9.03 -33.89
C LYS A 328 -4.76 -8.07 -32.87
N ILE A 329 -5.23 -8.58 -31.74
CA ILE A 329 -5.63 -7.74 -30.63
C ILE A 329 -4.44 -6.99 -30.03
N LYS A 330 -4.69 -5.77 -29.57
CA LYS A 330 -3.77 -4.97 -28.77
C LYS A 330 -4.24 -4.93 -27.31
N PRO A 331 -3.44 -4.49 -26.36
CA PRO A 331 -3.86 -4.41 -24.96
C PRO A 331 -5.18 -3.68 -24.75
N PHE A 332 -5.46 -2.62 -25.49
CA PHE A 332 -6.70 -1.87 -25.43
C PHE A 332 -7.92 -2.62 -26.05
N ASP A 333 -7.73 -3.72 -26.74
CA ASP A 333 -8.82 -4.57 -27.25
C ASP A 333 -9.25 -5.64 -26.24
N THR A 334 -8.50 -5.83 -25.13
CA THR A 334 -8.73 -6.91 -24.16
C THR A 334 -10.11 -6.85 -23.53
N TYR A 335 -10.63 -5.67 -23.25
CA TYR A 335 -11.96 -5.47 -22.64
C TYR A 335 -13.05 -5.06 -23.64
N ALA A 336 -12.73 -5.02 -24.94
CA ALA A 336 -13.76 -4.76 -25.95
C ALA A 336 -14.90 -5.77 -25.83
N PRO A 337 -16.18 -5.33 -25.83
CA PRO A 337 -17.32 -6.23 -25.69
C PRO A 337 -17.40 -7.19 -26.88
N LEU A 338 -17.80 -8.45 -26.64
CA LEU A 338 -18.03 -9.48 -27.64
C LEU A 338 -19.52 -9.71 -27.92
N ALA A 339 -20.39 -8.99 -27.23
CA ALA A 339 -21.83 -8.97 -27.45
C ALA A 339 -22.35 -7.56 -27.27
N ASP A 340 -23.43 -7.21 -27.95
CA ASP A 340 -24.11 -5.96 -27.71
C ASP A 340 -24.65 -5.95 -26.29
N SER A 341 -24.31 -4.89 -25.54
CA SER A 341 -24.74 -4.71 -24.14
C SER A 341 -26.21 -4.29 -24.06
N THR A 342 -27.11 -5.17 -24.51
CA THR A 342 -28.54 -5.04 -24.27
C THR A 342 -29.01 -6.19 -23.37
N VAL A 343 -28.52 -6.14 -22.11
CA VAL A 343 -29.15 -6.85 -20.98
C VAL A 343 -29.17 -5.90 -19.81
#